data_d120e481fc8270d3f61e452da733558b
#
_entry.id   d120e481fc8270d3f61e452da733558b
#
_cell.length_a   1.000
_cell.length_b   1.000
_cell.length_c   1.000
_cell.angle_alpha   90.00
_cell.angle_beta   90.00
_cell.angle_gamma   90.00
#
_symmetry.space_group_name_H-M   'P 1'
#
loop_
_entity.id
_entity.type
_entity.pdbx_description
1 polymer ?
#
loop_
_entity_poly.entity_id
_entity_poly.type
_entity_poly.pdbx_seq_one_letter_code
_entity_poly.pdbx_strand_id
1 'polypeptide(L)'
;ERIKAEGDCARGPPPPPGETPQLKKKGGGGGAPPPHFRLWVCLHEVTHRVQFSSAPWLAEYMRTNVEVLGEVGDEPLNEMLSRLLAEVRDRRRGTVPDDPATRGVVGLLRATQAPPQREALDRLLMLGTLLEGHADHVMDAVGPAVVPSVEKIRSAFDQRRKRPTNPIQRIMRALLGVDAKVAQYVRGKKFVDEVVGRVGMTEFNTIWTDAETLPRTDEIETPERWVARVLG
;
A
#
# COMPACT_ATOMS: atom_id res chain seq x y z
N GLU A 1 6.81 42.55 -62.54
CA GLU A 1 5.46 42.08 -62.36
C GLU A 1 5.12 41.91 -60.89
N ARG A 2 4.07 42.58 -60.43
CA ARG A 2 3.67 42.78 -59.04
C ARG A 2 3.11 41.53 -58.43
N ILE A 3 3.43 41.24 -57.15
CA ILE A 3 2.52 40.59 -56.23
C ILE A 3 2.58 41.28 -54.88
N LYS A 4 1.41 41.77 -54.45
CA LYS A 4 1.14 42.49 -53.22
C LYS A 4 1.30 41.59 -51.98
N ALA A 5 1.90 42.19 -50.93
CA ALA A 5 1.80 41.72 -49.56
C ALA A 5 0.69 42.48 -48.87
N GLU A 6 -0.27 41.79 -48.32
CA GLU A 6 -1.19 42.29 -47.29
C GLU A 6 -1.47 41.14 -46.32
N GLY A 7 -1.26 41.37 -45.05
CA GLY A 7 -1.55 40.46 -43.98
C GLY A 7 -1.15 41.05 -42.62
N ASP A 8 -1.80 42.17 -42.29
CA ASP A 8 -1.67 42.80 -40.96
C ASP A 8 -2.37 41.93 -39.92
N CYS A 9 -1.60 41.21 -39.11
CA CYS A 9 -2.12 40.52 -37.92
C CYS A 9 -2.03 41.47 -36.73
N ALA A 10 -3.14 42.14 -36.43
CA ALA A 10 -3.35 42.88 -35.22
C ALA A 10 -3.02 42.06 -33.97
N ARG A 11 -1.90 42.39 -33.31
CA ARG A 11 -1.61 41.91 -31.95
C ARG A 11 -2.46 42.67 -30.99
N GLY A 12 -3.40 42.01 -30.34
CA GLY A 12 -4.11 42.55 -29.21
C GLY A 12 -3.17 42.93 -28.05
N PRO A 13 -3.61 43.80 -27.13
CA PRO A 13 -2.78 44.27 -26.02
C PRO A 13 -2.35 43.08 -25.12
N PRO A 14 -1.15 43.17 -24.50
CA PRO A 14 -0.67 42.13 -23.60
C PRO A 14 -1.57 42.03 -22.36
N PRO A 15 -1.81 40.82 -21.83
CA PRO A 15 -2.59 40.61 -20.62
C PRO A 15 -1.93 41.27 -19.40
N PRO A 16 -2.71 41.66 -18.37
CA PRO A 16 -2.19 42.32 -17.17
C PRO A 16 -1.29 41.34 -16.38
N PRO A 17 -0.27 41.85 -15.67
CA PRO A 17 0.64 41.03 -14.88
C PRO A 17 -0.11 40.41 -13.70
N GLY A 18 -0.25 39.09 -13.70
CA GLY A 18 -0.90 38.32 -12.62
C GLY A 18 -1.78 37.15 -13.07
N GLU A 19 -2.20 37.07 -14.32
CA GLU A 19 -2.99 35.92 -14.81
C GLU A 19 -2.09 34.90 -15.53
N THR A 20 -1.73 33.85 -14.84
CA THR A 20 -1.21 32.64 -15.48
C THR A 20 -2.33 32.00 -16.31
N PRO A 21 -2.11 31.71 -17.62
CA PRO A 21 -3.13 31.08 -18.46
C PRO A 21 -3.55 29.75 -17.84
N GLN A 22 -4.81 29.64 -17.48
CA GLN A 22 -5.41 28.36 -17.13
C GLN A 22 -5.47 27.51 -18.40
N LEU A 23 -4.51 26.63 -18.60
CA LEU A 23 -4.54 25.57 -19.59
C LEU A 23 -5.75 24.68 -19.36
N LYS A 24 -6.84 24.90 -20.10
CA LYS A 24 -7.95 23.95 -20.23
C LYS A 24 -7.41 22.63 -20.76
N LYS A 25 -7.20 21.66 -19.87
CA LYS A 25 -6.86 20.28 -20.26
C LYS A 25 -8.08 19.63 -20.91
N LYS A 26 -8.12 19.62 -22.23
CA LYS A 26 -8.83 18.60 -23.01
C LYS A 26 -8.02 17.32 -22.97
N GLY A 27 -8.71 16.20 -22.85
CA GLY A 27 -8.28 14.88 -22.55
C GLY A 27 -7.05 14.26 -23.26
N GLY A 28 -6.49 13.25 -22.61
CA GLY A 28 -5.73 12.18 -23.24
C GLY A 28 -4.30 12.56 -23.66
N GLY A 29 -3.38 12.55 -22.73
CA GLY A 29 -1.96 12.60 -23.08
C GLY A 29 -1.13 12.23 -21.84
N GLY A 30 -0.30 11.19 -21.95
CA GLY A 30 0.64 10.74 -20.93
C GLY A 30 1.74 11.76 -20.65
N GLY A 31 1.36 12.90 -20.05
CA GLY A 31 2.31 13.88 -19.51
C GLY A 31 2.99 13.30 -18.28
N ALA A 32 4.31 13.54 -18.15
CA ALA A 32 5.07 13.14 -16.98
C ALA A 32 4.38 13.63 -15.68
N PRO A 33 4.34 12.80 -14.62
CA PRO A 33 3.75 13.21 -13.35
C PRO A 33 4.37 14.51 -12.82
N PRO A 34 3.61 15.33 -12.08
CA PRO A 34 4.13 16.56 -11.51
C PRO A 34 5.42 16.34 -10.69
N PRO A 35 6.37 17.27 -10.65
CA PRO A 35 7.64 17.10 -9.94
C PRO A 35 7.48 16.65 -8.48
N HIS A 36 6.58 17.27 -7.74
CA HIS A 36 6.31 16.91 -6.34
C HIS A 36 5.75 15.50 -6.17
N PHE A 37 4.96 15.02 -7.14
CA PHE A 37 4.48 13.64 -7.12
C PHE A 37 5.63 12.64 -7.33
N ARG A 38 6.56 12.94 -8.25
CA ARG A 38 7.75 12.11 -8.46
C ARG A 38 8.64 12.09 -7.22
N LEU A 39 8.85 13.26 -6.60
CA LEU A 39 9.63 13.35 -5.37
C LEU A 39 8.97 12.55 -4.24
N TRP A 40 7.64 12.61 -4.13
CA TRP A 40 6.87 11.83 -3.17
C TRP A 40 7.07 10.31 -3.37
N VAL A 41 6.99 9.83 -4.61
CA VAL A 41 7.27 8.41 -4.93
C VAL A 41 8.72 8.06 -4.61
N CYS A 42 9.69 8.90 -4.99
CA CYS A 42 11.11 8.66 -4.67
C CYS A 42 11.35 8.55 -3.16
N LEU A 43 10.72 9.40 -2.36
CA LEU A 43 10.83 9.35 -0.90
C LEU A 43 10.29 8.03 -0.35
N HIS A 44 9.16 7.56 -0.88
CA HIS A 44 8.59 6.26 -0.53
C HIS A 44 9.56 5.12 -0.83
N GLU A 45 10.10 5.05 -2.03
CA GLU A 45 11.07 4.03 -2.45
C GLU A 45 12.38 4.09 -1.64
N VAL A 46 12.86 5.30 -1.33
CA VAL A 46 14.04 5.49 -0.46
C VAL A 46 13.75 4.96 0.94
N THR A 47 12.55 5.13 1.46
CA THR A 47 12.18 4.58 2.78
C THR A 47 12.27 3.05 2.77
N HIS A 48 11.75 2.37 1.74
CA HIS A 48 11.92 0.93 1.62
C HIS A 48 13.39 0.51 1.54
N ARG A 49 14.20 1.26 0.78
CA ARG A 49 15.65 1.00 0.72
C ARG A 49 16.31 1.12 2.10
N VAL A 50 15.93 2.12 2.89
CA VAL A 50 16.44 2.28 4.26
C VAL A 50 16.00 1.12 5.14
N GLN A 51 14.74 0.70 5.09
CA GLN A 51 14.23 -0.46 5.84
C GLN A 51 15.08 -1.71 5.59
N PHE A 52 15.32 -2.07 4.33
CA PHE A 52 16.09 -3.26 3.98
C PHE A 52 17.59 -3.12 4.23
N SER A 53 18.16 -1.91 4.16
CA SER A 53 19.58 -1.70 4.48
C SER A 53 19.83 -1.66 5.98
N SER A 54 18.87 -1.20 6.77
CA SER A 54 18.97 -1.18 8.24
C SER A 54 18.67 -2.55 8.87
N ALA A 55 17.87 -3.38 8.21
CA ALA A 55 17.52 -4.73 8.66
C ALA A 55 17.78 -5.75 7.52
N PRO A 56 19.06 -6.12 7.26
CA PRO A 56 19.43 -7.00 6.14
C PRO A 56 18.77 -8.39 6.19
N TRP A 57 18.40 -8.86 7.38
CA TRP A 57 17.70 -10.13 7.56
C TRP A 57 16.29 -10.16 6.91
N LEU A 58 15.67 -9.01 6.65
CA LEU A 58 14.35 -8.91 6.00
C LEU A 58 14.33 -9.56 4.61
N ALA A 59 15.40 -9.38 3.83
CA ALA A 59 15.50 -9.96 2.50
C ALA A 59 15.53 -11.49 2.57
N GLU A 60 16.26 -12.05 3.51
CA GLU A 60 16.32 -13.50 3.76
C GLU A 60 14.99 -14.03 4.28
N TYR A 61 14.39 -13.32 5.22
CA TYR A 61 13.06 -13.66 5.73
C TYR A 61 12.01 -13.72 4.61
N MET A 62 11.99 -12.72 3.71
CA MET A 62 11.10 -12.72 2.56
C MET A 62 11.39 -13.90 1.63
N ARG A 63 12.69 -14.13 1.29
CA ARG A 63 13.11 -15.21 0.40
C ARG A 63 12.65 -16.57 0.92
N THR A 64 12.92 -16.88 2.18
CA THR A 64 12.52 -18.14 2.82
C THR A 64 11.01 -18.36 2.79
N ASN A 65 10.23 -17.34 3.12
CA ASN A 65 8.76 -17.48 3.07
C ASN A 65 8.22 -17.61 1.63
N VAL A 66 8.86 -16.96 0.64
CA VAL A 66 8.51 -17.13 -0.79
C VAL A 66 8.86 -18.55 -1.27
N GLU A 67 9.98 -19.11 -0.84
CA GLU A 67 10.37 -20.49 -1.16
C GLU A 67 9.34 -21.49 -0.63
N VAL A 68 8.91 -21.35 0.63
CA VAL A 68 7.84 -22.18 1.22
C VAL A 68 6.55 -22.07 0.41
N LEU A 69 6.20 -20.88 -0.09
CA LEU A 69 5.02 -20.70 -0.96
C LEU A 69 5.20 -21.37 -2.32
N GLY A 70 6.42 -21.47 -2.83
CA GLY A 70 6.76 -22.10 -4.11
C GLY A 70 6.88 -23.62 -4.03
N GLU A 71 6.91 -24.21 -2.85
CA GLU A 71 6.90 -25.64 -2.68
C GLU A 71 5.54 -26.21 -3.13
N VAL A 72 5.55 -26.82 -4.32
CA VAL A 72 4.37 -27.51 -4.84
C VAL A 72 4.27 -28.84 -4.11
N GLY A 73 3.42 -28.91 -3.10
CA GLY A 73 3.06 -30.19 -2.49
C GLY A 73 2.26 -31.04 -3.49
N ASP A 74 2.51 -32.35 -3.54
CA ASP A 74 1.70 -33.34 -4.27
C ASP A 74 0.32 -33.53 -3.58
N GLU A 75 -0.29 -32.44 -3.16
CA GLU A 75 -1.57 -32.49 -2.47
C GLU A 75 -2.72 -32.83 -3.42
N PRO A 76 -3.56 -33.79 -3.08
CA PRO A 76 -4.71 -34.13 -3.89
C PRO A 76 -5.75 -33.01 -3.92
N LEU A 77 -6.33 -32.72 -5.08
CA LEU A 77 -7.33 -31.67 -5.30
C LEU A 77 -8.51 -31.71 -4.31
N ASN A 78 -8.88 -32.90 -3.84
CA ASN A 78 -9.95 -33.08 -2.86
C ASN A 78 -9.61 -32.47 -1.50
N GLU A 79 -8.35 -32.46 -1.08
CA GLU A 79 -7.93 -31.81 0.18
C GLU A 79 -7.98 -30.29 0.05
N MET A 80 -7.50 -29.75 -1.06
CA MET A 80 -7.59 -28.34 -1.35
C MET A 80 -9.05 -27.85 -1.39
N LEU A 81 -9.93 -28.61 -2.05
CA LEU A 81 -11.37 -28.32 -2.09
C LEU A 81 -12.02 -28.42 -0.72
N SER A 82 -11.65 -29.44 0.09
CA SER A 82 -12.18 -29.59 1.45
C SER A 82 -11.81 -28.40 2.35
N ARG A 83 -10.57 -27.88 2.26
CA ARG A 83 -10.14 -26.68 2.98
C ARG A 83 -10.92 -25.44 2.54
N LEU A 84 -11.12 -25.28 1.23
CA LEU A 84 -11.90 -24.16 0.70
C LEU A 84 -13.35 -24.20 1.20
N LEU A 85 -13.98 -25.37 1.18
CA LEU A 85 -15.35 -25.56 1.68
C LEU A 85 -15.44 -25.31 3.19
N ALA A 86 -14.43 -25.75 3.95
CA ALA A 86 -14.35 -25.50 5.38
C ALA A 86 -14.26 -24.00 5.66
N GLU A 87 -13.37 -23.28 4.99
CA GLU A 87 -13.22 -21.81 5.12
C GLU A 87 -14.53 -21.07 4.80
N VAL A 88 -15.20 -21.43 3.69
CA VAL A 88 -16.50 -20.83 3.33
C VAL A 88 -17.56 -21.09 4.38
N ARG A 89 -17.61 -22.32 4.92
CA ARG A 89 -18.53 -22.69 5.98
C ARG A 89 -18.29 -21.93 7.26
N ASP A 90 -17.01 -21.80 7.66
CA ASP A 90 -16.63 -21.16 8.91
C ASP A 90 -16.83 -19.63 8.84
N ARG A 91 -16.60 -19.03 7.68
CA ARG A 91 -17.00 -17.63 7.42
C ARG A 91 -18.51 -17.42 7.52
N ARG A 92 -19.31 -18.33 6.95
CA ARG A 92 -20.78 -18.23 7.07
C ARG A 92 -21.28 -18.40 8.50
N ARG A 93 -20.55 -19.12 9.34
CA ARG A 93 -20.83 -19.28 10.77
C ARG A 93 -20.34 -18.14 11.63
N GLY A 94 -19.56 -17.20 11.06
CA GLY A 94 -18.95 -16.09 11.80
C GLY A 94 -17.84 -16.52 12.76
N THR A 95 -17.30 -17.72 12.60
CA THR A 95 -16.20 -18.24 13.44
C THR A 95 -14.83 -17.72 12.99
N VAL A 96 -14.72 -17.22 11.75
CA VAL A 96 -13.50 -16.61 11.21
C VAL A 96 -13.72 -15.11 11.18
N PRO A 97 -12.78 -14.29 11.72
CA PRO A 97 -12.86 -12.86 11.63
C PRO A 97 -12.96 -12.40 10.16
N ASP A 98 -13.89 -11.49 9.90
CA ASP A 98 -14.06 -10.92 8.56
C ASP A 98 -12.98 -9.89 8.29
N ASP A 99 -11.77 -10.36 7.97
CA ASP A 99 -10.61 -9.52 7.66
C ASP A 99 -10.63 -9.08 6.19
N PRO A 100 -10.78 -7.78 5.91
CA PRO A 100 -10.72 -7.24 4.54
C PRO A 100 -9.42 -7.60 3.80
N ALA A 101 -8.30 -7.75 4.52
CA ALA A 101 -7.01 -8.11 3.94
C ALA A 101 -6.96 -9.54 3.37
N THR A 102 -7.84 -10.41 3.86
CA THR A 102 -7.94 -11.81 3.39
C THR A 102 -9.17 -12.06 2.51
N ARG A 103 -9.84 -11.02 2.02
CA ARG A 103 -10.95 -11.13 1.06
C ARG A 103 -10.45 -11.27 -0.38
N GLY A 104 -11.35 -11.69 -1.26
CA GLY A 104 -11.08 -11.82 -2.70
C GLY A 104 -10.07 -12.91 -3.03
N VAL A 105 -9.20 -12.64 -4.01
CA VAL A 105 -8.20 -13.62 -4.50
C VAL A 105 -7.20 -14.00 -3.42
N VAL A 106 -6.78 -13.09 -2.56
CA VAL A 106 -5.84 -13.36 -1.46
C VAL A 106 -6.46 -14.33 -0.46
N GLY A 107 -7.73 -14.13 -0.08
CA GLY A 107 -8.44 -15.04 0.80
C GLY A 107 -8.66 -16.41 0.18
N LEU A 108 -8.96 -16.47 -1.12
CA LEU A 108 -9.09 -17.71 -1.85
C LEU A 108 -7.73 -18.44 -1.91
N LEU A 109 -6.67 -17.74 -2.27
CA LEU A 109 -5.32 -18.30 -2.30
C LEU A 109 -4.93 -18.86 -0.92
N ARG A 110 -5.14 -18.07 0.14
CA ARG A 110 -4.88 -18.50 1.51
C ARG A 110 -5.67 -19.75 1.90
N ALA A 111 -6.95 -19.81 1.56
CA ALA A 111 -7.83 -20.94 1.89
C ALA A 111 -7.43 -22.25 1.17
N THR A 112 -6.80 -22.14 0.01
CA THR A 112 -6.34 -23.32 -0.77
C THR A 112 -4.95 -23.81 -0.33
N GLN A 113 -4.16 -23.00 0.39
CA GLN A 113 -2.82 -23.39 0.81
C GLN A 113 -2.83 -24.44 1.95
N ALA A 114 -1.82 -25.30 1.96
CA ALA A 114 -1.50 -26.14 3.11
C ALA A 114 -1.03 -25.28 4.30
N PRO A 115 -1.05 -25.81 5.54
CA PRO A 115 -0.71 -25.01 6.72
C PRO A 115 0.63 -24.28 6.63
N PRO A 116 1.76 -24.89 6.20
CA PRO A 116 3.04 -24.18 6.11
C PRO A 116 3.01 -23.02 5.11
N GLN A 117 2.42 -23.23 3.93
CA GLN A 117 2.29 -22.20 2.89
C GLN A 117 1.35 -21.09 3.36
N ARG A 118 0.27 -21.41 4.08
CA ARG A 118 -0.64 -20.43 4.65
C ARG A 118 0.08 -19.54 5.66
N GLU A 119 0.87 -20.11 6.55
CA GLU A 119 1.66 -19.36 7.51
C GLU A 119 2.69 -18.46 6.82
N ALA A 120 3.39 -18.97 5.79
CA ALA A 120 4.34 -18.19 5.01
C ALA A 120 3.66 -17.01 4.32
N LEU A 121 2.48 -17.23 3.75
CA LEU A 121 1.67 -16.17 3.14
C LEU A 121 1.27 -15.12 4.18
N ASP A 122 0.78 -15.54 5.35
CA ASP A 122 0.36 -14.64 6.43
C ASP A 122 1.55 -13.79 6.92
N ARG A 123 2.75 -14.38 7.04
CA ARG A 123 3.99 -13.67 7.39
C ARG A 123 4.39 -12.62 6.36
N LEU A 124 4.30 -12.96 5.07
CA LEU A 124 4.61 -12.01 3.98
C LEU A 124 3.59 -10.87 3.91
N LEU A 125 2.30 -11.17 4.10
CA LEU A 125 1.25 -10.16 4.15
C LEU A 125 1.44 -9.21 5.34
N MET A 126 1.82 -9.75 6.50
CA MET A 126 2.10 -8.96 7.71
C MET A 126 3.31 -8.05 7.51
N LEU A 127 4.42 -8.61 7.00
CA LEU A 127 5.61 -7.82 6.70
C LEU A 127 5.29 -6.70 5.71
N GLY A 128 4.57 -6.99 4.63
CA GLY A 128 4.14 -5.98 3.66
C GLY A 128 3.29 -4.88 4.31
N THR A 129 2.36 -5.26 5.21
CA THR A 129 1.54 -4.31 5.98
C THR A 129 2.40 -3.36 6.82
N LEU A 130 3.41 -3.90 7.50
CA LEU A 130 4.34 -3.11 8.32
C LEU A 130 5.22 -2.18 7.48
N LEU A 131 5.85 -2.71 6.42
CA LEU A 131 6.77 -1.95 5.57
C LEU A 131 6.08 -0.73 4.95
N GLU A 132 4.89 -0.94 4.40
CA GLU A 132 4.11 0.11 3.77
C GLU A 132 3.55 1.10 4.80
N GLY A 133 3.06 0.60 5.93
CA GLY A 133 2.57 1.45 7.02
C GLY A 133 3.65 2.36 7.59
N HIS A 134 4.86 1.83 7.77
CA HIS A 134 6.01 2.61 8.20
C HIS A 134 6.45 3.63 7.14
N ALA A 135 6.49 3.24 5.86
CA ALA A 135 6.80 4.17 4.78
C ALA A 135 5.80 5.33 4.75
N ASP A 136 4.50 5.05 4.88
CA ASP A 136 3.46 6.07 4.95
C ASP A 136 3.61 7.00 6.17
N HIS A 137 3.97 6.45 7.34
CA HIS A 137 4.26 7.23 8.54
C HIS A 137 5.44 8.17 8.34
N VAL A 138 6.57 7.66 7.84
CA VAL A 138 7.78 8.46 7.55
C VAL A 138 7.48 9.58 6.56
N MET A 139 6.72 9.28 5.51
CA MET A 139 6.33 10.27 4.51
C MET A 139 5.45 11.38 5.09
N ASP A 140 4.60 11.09 6.08
CA ASP A 140 3.84 12.11 6.78
C ASP A 140 4.72 12.96 7.68
N ALA A 141 5.65 12.36 8.39
CA ALA A 141 6.57 13.06 9.28
C ALA A 141 7.51 14.01 8.52
N VAL A 142 8.03 13.59 7.37
CA VAL A 142 9.01 14.34 6.57
C VAL A 142 8.33 15.20 5.49
N GLY A 143 7.13 14.83 5.09
CA GLY A 143 6.43 15.31 3.90
C GLY A 143 6.35 16.83 3.74
N PRO A 144 5.84 17.61 4.71
CA PRO A 144 5.65 19.05 4.54
C PRO A 144 6.95 19.80 4.27
N ALA A 145 8.06 19.36 4.86
CA ALA A 145 9.37 20.00 4.71
C ALA A 145 10.01 19.68 3.35
N VAL A 146 9.81 18.47 2.85
CA VAL A 146 10.45 17.96 1.60
C VAL A 146 9.51 18.04 0.41
N VAL A 147 8.21 17.78 0.63
CA VAL A 147 7.16 17.80 -0.41
C VAL A 147 6.05 18.77 0.01
N PRO A 148 6.17 20.07 -0.25
CA PRO A 148 5.18 21.08 0.20
C PRO A 148 3.73 20.79 -0.24
N SER A 149 3.54 20.00 -1.29
CA SER A 149 2.22 19.61 -1.79
C SER A 149 1.75 18.24 -1.30
N VAL A 150 2.36 17.65 -0.28
CA VAL A 150 2.04 16.30 0.22
C VAL A 150 0.55 16.15 0.57
N GLU A 151 -0.05 17.14 1.24
CA GLU A 151 -1.48 17.11 1.59
C GLU A 151 -2.39 17.06 0.36
N LYS A 152 -2.04 17.81 -0.71
CA LYS A 152 -2.78 17.78 -1.98
C LYS A 152 -2.65 16.43 -2.68
N ILE A 153 -1.46 15.84 -2.63
CA ILE A 153 -1.19 14.51 -3.19
C ILE A 153 -2.03 13.47 -2.43
N ARG A 154 -1.98 13.45 -1.09
CA ARG A 154 -2.78 12.55 -0.25
C ARG A 154 -4.28 12.71 -0.49
N SER A 155 -4.77 13.94 -0.45
CA SER A 155 -6.18 14.23 -0.73
C SER A 155 -6.62 13.70 -2.10
N ALA A 156 -5.79 13.86 -3.13
CA ALA A 156 -6.06 13.33 -4.46
C ALA A 156 -6.12 11.78 -4.48
N PHE A 157 -5.24 11.09 -3.73
CA PHE A 157 -5.29 9.64 -3.57
C PHE A 157 -6.54 9.19 -2.81
N ASP A 158 -6.89 9.85 -1.71
CA ASP A 158 -8.07 9.52 -0.91
C ASP A 158 -9.36 9.75 -1.70
N GLN A 159 -9.44 10.83 -2.48
CA GLN A 159 -10.56 11.06 -3.38
C GLN A 159 -10.68 10.00 -4.47
N ARG A 160 -9.55 9.53 -5.03
CA ARG A 160 -9.56 8.42 -6.00
C ARG A 160 -10.00 7.12 -5.36
N ARG A 161 -9.60 6.86 -4.11
CA ARG A 161 -10.07 5.69 -3.34
C ARG A 161 -11.58 5.73 -3.07
N LYS A 162 -12.14 6.92 -2.81
CA LYS A 162 -13.57 7.13 -2.51
C LYS A 162 -14.49 7.24 -3.74
N ARG A 163 -13.94 7.36 -4.97
CA ARG A 163 -14.77 7.47 -6.17
C ARG A 163 -15.59 6.20 -6.40
N PRO A 164 -16.92 6.33 -6.65
CA PRO A 164 -17.73 5.18 -7.00
C PRO A 164 -17.23 4.60 -8.32
N THR A 165 -16.74 3.39 -8.26
CA THR A 165 -16.33 2.64 -9.44
C THR A 165 -17.55 1.96 -10.06
N ASN A 166 -17.57 1.86 -11.40
CA ASN A 166 -18.52 1.03 -12.15
C ASN A 166 -18.61 -0.37 -11.49
N PRO A 167 -19.79 -1.01 -11.42
CA PRO A 167 -19.96 -2.35 -10.83
C PRO A 167 -18.94 -3.38 -11.32
N ILE A 168 -18.60 -3.37 -12.62
CA ILE A 168 -17.58 -4.25 -13.21
C ILE A 168 -16.19 -3.97 -12.61
N GLN A 169 -15.82 -2.70 -12.43
CA GLN A 169 -14.56 -2.33 -11.80
C GLN A 169 -14.52 -2.73 -10.32
N ARG A 170 -15.66 -2.68 -9.61
CA ARG A 170 -15.74 -3.19 -8.23
C ARG A 170 -15.46 -4.68 -8.17
N ILE A 171 -16.08 -5.47 -9.06
CA ILE A 171 -15.85 -6.91 -9.14
C ILE A 171 -14.38 -7.19 -9.47
N MET A 172 -13.82 -6.51 -10.47
CA MET A 172 -12.41 -6.65 -10.84
C MET A 172 -11.46 -6.26 -9.70
N ARG A 173 -11.72 -5.17 -8.98
CA ARG A 173 -10.92 -4.76 -7.82
C ARG A 173 -11.00 -5.75 -6.67
N ALA A 174 -12.20 -6.27 -6.39
CA ALA A 174 -12.40 -7.31 -5.38
C ALA A 174 -11.69 -8.61 -5.76
N LEU A 175 -11.77 -9.02 -7.04
CA LEU A 175 -11.08 -10.20 -7.56
C LEU A 175 -9.55 -10.04 -7.51
N LEU A 176 -9.03 -8.87 -7.85
CA LEU A 176 -7.59 -8.58 -7.85
C LEU A 176 -7.04 -8.23 -6.44
N GLY A 177 -7.88 -8.24 -5.42
CA GLY A 177 -7.47 -7.95 -4.05
C GLY A 177 -7.03 -6.50 -3.81
N VAL A 178 -7.35 -5.55 -4.70
CA VAL A 178 -6.93 -4.14 -4.59
C VAL A 178 -7.50 -3.50 -3.32
N ASP A 179 -8.74 -3.83 -2.97
CA ASP A 179 -9.37 -3.30 -1.75
C ASP A 179 -8.75 -3.90 -0.48
N ALA A 180 -8.33 -5.18 -0.53
CA ALA A 180 -7.57 -5.82 0.52
C ALA A 180 -6.19 -5.15 0.71
N LYS A 181 -5.48 -4.87 -0.38
CA LYS A 181 -4.20 -4.17 -0.34
C LYS A 181 -4.32 -2.78 0.27
N VAL A 182 -5.34 -2.01 -0.10
CA VAL A 182 -5.61 -0.68 0.49
C VAL A 182 -5.91 -0.79 1.99
N ALA A 183 -6.69 -1.79 2.41
CA ALA A 183 -6.98 -2.02 3.82
C ALA A 183 -5.71 -2.35 4.62
N GLN A 184 -4.79 -3.15 4.06
CA GLN A 184 -3.48 -3.43 4.67
C GLN A 184 -2.66 -2.17 4.92
N TYR A 185 -2.55 -1.26 3.94
CA TYR A 185 -1.83 0.01 4.11
C TYR A 185 -2.40 0.84 5.26
N VAL A 186 -3.72 0.97 5.32
CA VAL A 186 -4.40 1.76 6.37
C VAL A 186 -4.14 1.16 7.75
N ARG A 187 -4.20 -0.16 7.89
CA ARG A 187 -3.95 -0.86 9.15
C ARG A 187 -2.49 -0.75 9.60
N GLY A 188 -1.56 -0.95 8.66
CA GLY A 188 -0.13 -0.83 8.94
C GLY A 188 0.24 0.57 9.42
N LYS A 189 -0.26 1.62 8.72
CA LYS A 189 -0.03 2.99 9.13
C LYS A 189 -0.61 3.29 10.51
N LYS A 190 -1.84 2.86 10.77
CA LYS A 190 -2.48 3.04 12.09
C LYS A 190 -1.66 2.40 13.21
N PHE A 191 -1.20 1.16 13.01
CA PHE A 191 -0.32 0.48 13.97
C PHE A 191 0.95 1.28 14.24
N VAL A 192 1.66 1.71 13.18
CA VAL A 192 2.90 2.49 13.33
C VAL A 192 2.65 3.81 14.04
N ASP A 193 1.61 4.56 13.63
CA ASP A 193 1.25 5.84 14.24
C ASP A 193 0.95 5.68 15.74
N GLU A 194 0.21 4.64 16.11
CA GLU A 194 -0.15 4.38 17.51
C GLU A 194 1.04 3.96 18.36
N VAL A 195 1.91 3.06 17.85
CA VAL A 195 3.11 2.64 18.58
C VAL A 195 4.08 3.81 18.71
N VAL A 196 4.40 4.51 17.62
CA VAL A 196 5.31 5.67 17.67
C VAL A 196 4.75 6.78 18.58
N GLY A 197 3.44 7.01 18.55
CA GLY A 197 2.79 7.98 19.43
C GLY A 197 2.89 7.62 20.93
N ARG A 198 3.00 6.33 21.27
CA ARG A 198 3.10 5.86 22.66
C ARG A 198 4.53 5.81 23.18
N VAL A 199 5.45 5.25 22.38
CA VAL A 199 6.81 4.92 22.84
C VAL A 199 7.91 5.71 22.12
N GLY A 200 7.57 6.45 21.08
CA GLY A 200 8.51 7.18 20.24
C GLY A 200 9.17 6.30 19.17
N MET A 201 9.82 6.96 18.20
CA MET A 201 10.44 6.30 17.05
C MET A 201 11.64 5.41 17.44
N THR A 202 12.39 5.81 18.46
CA THR A 202 13.58 5.05 18.92
C THR A 202 13.18 3.67 19.40
N GLU A 203 12.18 3.58 20.27
CA GLU A 203 11.67 2.31 20.78
C GLU A 203 10.92 1.52 19.70
N PHE A 204 10.15 2.20 18.85
CA PHE A 204 9.51 1.57 17.70
C PHE A 204 10.54 0.85 16.81
N ASN A 205 11.73 1.40 16.61
CA ASN A 205 12.75 0.81 15.74
C ASN A 205 13.26 -0.56 16.21
N THR A 206 12.96 -0.99 17.44
CA THR A 206 13.18 -2.36 17.90
C THR A 206 12.48 -3.40 17.00
N ILE A 207 11.42 -3.00 16.31
CA ILE A 207 10.68 -3.84 15.35
C ILE A 207 11.57 -4.39 14.21
N TRP A 208 12.71 -3.75 13.94
CA TRP A 208 13.65 -4.12 12.89
C TRP A 208 14.78 -5.02 13.36
N THR A 209 14.78 -5.47 14.63
CA THR A 209 15.87 -6.27 15.23
C THR A 209 15.95 -7.65 14.60
N ASP A 210 14.84 -8.38 14.58
CA ASP A 210 14.75 -9.74 14.04
C ASP A 210 13.28 -10.12 13.73
N ALA A 211 13.08 -11.36 13.28
CA ALA A 211 11.75 -11.85 12.92
C ALA A 211 10.78 -11.96 14.11
N GLU A 212 11.31 -12.16 15.33
CA GLU A 212 10.49 -12.31 16.54
C GLU A 212 9.94 -10.96 17.01
N THR A 213 10.60 -9.86 16.65
CA THR A 213 10.12 -8.51 16.95
C THR A 213 9.07 -8.01 15.97
N LEU A 214 8.84 -8.69 14.84
CA LEU A 214 7.74 -8.34 13.93
C LEU A 214 6.38 -8.48 14.62
N PRO A 215 5.39 -7.64 14.26
CA PRO A 215 4.06 -7.73 14.84
C PRO A 215 3.33 -8.98 14.38
N ARG A 216 2.54 -9.54 15.26
CA ARG A 216 1.60 -10.63 14.96
C ARG A 216 0.28 -10.07 14.43
N THR A 217 -0.53 -10.91 13.80
CA THR A 217 -1.78 -10.46 13.18
C THR A 217 -2.73 -9.79 14.17
N ASP A 218 -2.82 -10.30 15.39
CA ASP A 218 -3.66 -9.74 16.45
C ASP A 218 -3.07 -8.47 17.08
N GLU A 219 -1.77 -8.24 16.94
CA GLU A 219 -1.07 -7.07 17.45
C GLU A 219 -1.23 -5.85 16.53
N ILE A 220 -1.43 -6.06 15.22
CA ILE A 220 -1.72 -4.96 14.28
C ILE A 220 -3.02 -4.22 14.66
N GLU A 221 -4.02 -4.94 15.16
CA GLU A 221 -5.28 -4.32 15.61
C GLU A 221 -5.22 -3.85 17.06
N THR A 222 -4.24 -4.35 17.83
CA THR A 222 -4.08 -4.05 19.25
C THR A 222 -2.60 -3.76 19.55
N PRO A 223 -2.09 -2.58 19.13
CA PRO A 223 -0.66 -2.24 19.18
C PRO A 223 -0.03 -2.35 20.58
N GLU A 224 -0.81 -2.16 21.63
CA GLU A 224 -0.38 -2.32 23.01
C GLU A 224 0.11 -3.73 23.34
N ARG A 225 -0.38 -4.75 22.65
CA ARG A 225 0.10 -6.13 22.82
C ARG A 225 1.53 -6.28 22.30
N TRP A 226 1.82 -5.67 21.14
CA TRP A 226 3.16 -5.62 20.60
C TRP A 226 4.12 -4.90 21.56
N VAL A 227 3.72 -3.71 22.04
CA VAL A 227 4.52 -2.94 23.01
C VAL A 227 4.83 -3.78 24.26
N ALA A 228 3.82 -4.45 24.82
CA ALA A 228 4.00 -5.29 26.01
C ALA A 228 4.87 -6.53 25.77
N ARG A 229 4.84 -7.11 24.56
CA ARG A 229 5.62 -8.30 24.22
C ARG A 229 7.07 -7.97 23.88
N VAL A 230 7.31 -6.85 23.20
CA VAL A 230 8.62 -6.54 22.62
C VAL A 230 9.42 -5.55 23.48
N LEU A 231 8.75 -4.62 24.16
CA LEU A 231 9.37 -3.55 24.93
C LEU A 231 9.17 -3.68 26.44
N GLY A 232 8.20 -4.48 26.91
CA GLY A 232 7.90 -4.74 28.34
C GLY A 232 8.64 -5.92 28.83
#